data_f555751c9a168c01c48ef529883129a0
#
_entry.id   f555751c9a168c01c48ef529883129a0
#
_cell.length_a   1.000
_cell.length_b   1.000
_cell.length_c   1.000
_cell.angle_alpha   90.00
_cell.angle_beta   90.00
_cell.angle_gamma   90.00
#
_symmetry.space_group_name_H-M   'P 1'
#
loop_
_entity.id
_entity.type
_entity.pdbx_description
1 polymer ?
#
loop_
_entity_poly.entity_id
_entity_poly.type
_entity_poly.pdbx_seq_one_letter_code
_entity_poly.pdbx_strand_id
1 'polypeptide(L)'
;MKDKGNVKLKAALFDLDGVIFDTEPQYTNFWHSQCQLYHPEIPGLENVIKGQTLVQIYDNYFDDVKEQQPIITQRLNEFEQTMNFPFIDGVEAFILDLRAHGIKTAVVTSSNVVKMNNVYAQHHNFRSLFDRILTSEDFSASKPDPDPYLKG
;
A
#
# COMPACT_ATOMS: atom_id res chain seq x y z
N MET A 1 23.75 4.66 -28.90
CA MET A 1 23.72 4.65 -28.53
C MET A 1 23.60 4.27 -28.38
N LYS A 2 23.48 4.06 -28.11
CA LYS A 2 23.47 3.65 -27.80
C LYS A 2 23.29 3.53 -27.26
N ASP A 3 23.39 3.43 -27.16
CA ASP A 3 23.14 3.31 -26.51
C ASP A 3 23.10 3.86 -25.85
N LYS A 4 23.57 4.47 -25.99
CA LYS A 4 23.51 5.10 -25.24
C LYS A 4 22.42 5.39 -24.69
N GLY A 5 22.58 6.10 -24.73
CA GLY A 5 21.30 6.38 -24.18
C GLY A 5 20.41 5.16 -24.06
N ASN A 6 20.94 4.06 -24.18
CA ASN A 6 20.24 2.80 -24.10
C ASN A 6 20.28 2.25 -22.68
N VAL A 7 19.69 3.02 -21.73
CA VAL A 7 19.45 2.47 -20.41
C VAL A 7 18.24 1.54 -20.53
N LYS A 8 18.49 0.26 -20.42
CA LYS A 8 17.41 -0.71 -20.40
C LYS A 8 16.78 -0.74 -19.02
N LEU A 9 15.47 -0.63 -18.99
CA LEU A 9 14.74 -0.83 -17.75
C LEU A 9 14.84 -2.31 -17.40
N LYS A 10 15.49 -2.63 -16.28
CA LYS A 10 15.70 -4.01 -15.83
C LYS A 10 14.65 -4.49 -14.88
N ALA A 11 14.04 -3.58 -14.13
CA ALA A 11 13.03 -3.90 -13.12
C ALA A 11 12.05 -2.76 -13.00
N ALA A 12 10.80 -3.11 -12.72
CA ALA A 12 9.75 -2.16 -12.41
C ALA A 12 9.26 -2.44 -11.00
N LEU A 13 9.23 -1.40 -10.16
CA LEU A 13 8.79 -1.50 -8.78
C LEU A 13 7.40 -0.86 -8.66
N PHE A 14 6.49 -1.57 -8.01
CA PHE A 14 5.11 -1.14 -7.87
C PHE A 14 4.75 -1.03 -6.39
N ASP A 15 4.09 0.08 -6.04
CA ASP A 15 3.39 0.16 -4.76
C ASP A 15 2.10 -0.66 -4.87
N LEU A 16 1.52 -1.02 -3.74
CA LEU A 16 0.31 -1.83 -3.73
C LEU A 16 -0.95 -0.96 -3.81
N ASP A 17 -1.19 -0.18 -2.75
CA ASP A 17 -2.42 0.60 -2.63
C ASP A 17 -2.37 1.82 -3.53
N GLY A 18 -3.43 2.00 -4.31
CA GLY A 18 -3.54 3.13 -5.23
C GLY A 18 -2.73 3.00 -6.50
N VAL A 19 -1.94 1.93 -6.65
CA VAL A 19 -1.13 1.68 -7.85
C VAL A 19 -1.54 0.36 -8.50
N ILE A 20 -1.50 -0.74 -7.75
CA ILE A 20 -1.96 -2.04 -8.26
C ILE A 20 -3.46 -2.21 -7.98
N PHE A 21 -3.89 -1.87 -6.77
CA PHE A 21 -5.28 -2.03 -6.34
C PHE A 21 -5.93 -0.69 -6.05
N ASP A 22 -7.19 -0.57 -6.43
CA ASP A 22 -8.02 0.61 -6.13
C ASP A 22 -8.61 0.46 -4.73
N THR A 23 -7.77 0.68 -3.71
CA THR A 23 -8.15 0.50 -2.31
C THR A 23 -8.43 1.84 -1.60
N GLU A 24 -8.09 2.95 -2.21
CA GLU A 24 -8.18 4.26 -1.57
C GLU A 24 -9.59 4.59 -1.07
N PRO A 25 -10.67 4.34 -1.85
CA PRO A 25 -12.02 4.62 -1.34
C PRO A 25 -12.36 3.83 -0.08
N GLN A 26 -11.88 2.59 0.02
CA GLN A 26 -12.14 1.76 1.21
C GLN A 26 -11.42 2.32 2.42
N TYR A 27 -10.17 2.74 2.29
CA TYR A 27 -9.43 3.36 3.38
C TYR A 27 -10.05 4.70 3.78
N THR A 28 -10.52 5.47 2.81
CA THR A 28 -11.21 6.73 3.09
C THR A 28 -12.44 6.48 3.94
N ASN A 29 -13.23 5.47 3.61
CA ASN A 29 -14.41 5.10 4.39
C ASN A 29 -14.04 4.63 5.79
N PHE A 30 -12.99 3.83 5.92
CA PHE A 30 -12.52 3.40 7.23
C PHE A 30 -12.14 4.59 8.09
N TRP A 31 -11.30 5.49 7.56
CA TRP A 31 -10.85 6.65 8.31
C TRP A 31 -11.97 7.64 8.59
N HIS A 32 -12.94 7.75 7.66
CA HIS A 32 -14.12 8.56 7.92
C HIS A 32 -14.83 8.09 9.19
N SER A 33 -15.02 6.78 9.34
CA SER A 33 -15.68 6.25 10.54
C SER A 33 -14.90 6.55 11.82
N GLN A 34 -13.56 6.44 11.78
CA GLN A 34 -12.73 6.73 12.95
C GLN A 34 -12.73 8.22 13.25
N CYS A 35 -12.65 9.07 12.24
CA CYS A 35 -12.67 10.53 12.41
C CYS A 35 -14.02 11.00 12.96
N GLN A 36 -15.13 10.41 12.51
CA GLN A 36 -16.45 10.74 13.06
C GLN A 36 -16.57 10.34 14.52
N LEU A 37 -15.92 9.26 14.90
CA LEU A 37 -15.98 8.77 16.28
C LEU A 37 -15.19 9.65 17.24
N TYR A 38 -14.00 10.12 16.84
CA TYR A 38 -13.08 10.82 17.72
C TYR A 38 -12.99 12.32 17.45
N HIS A 39 -13.23 12.76 16.22
CA HIS A 39 -13.11 14.16 15.81
C HIS A 39 -14.24 14.57 14.87
N PRO A 40 -15.51 14.44 15.33
CA PRO A 40 -16.64 14.86 14.48
C PRO A 40 -16.65 16.36 14.22
N GLU A 41 -15.91 17.13 15.03
CA GLU A 41 -15.82 18.59 14.88
C GLU A 41 -14.94 19.00 13.68
N ILE A 42 -14.20 18.05 13.08
CA ILE A 42 -13.33 18.34 11.92
C ILE A 42 -13.88 17.60 10.70
N PRO A 43 -14.84 18.19 9.96
CA PRO A 43 -15.36 17.50 8.76
C PRO A 43 -14.28 17.37 7.71
N GLY A 44 -14.25 16.21 7.04
CA GLY A 44 -13.30 15.96 5.96
C GLY A 44 -11.91 15.58 6.41
N LEU A 45 -11.70 15.30 7.71
CA LEU A 45 -10.39 14.93 8.24
C LEU A 45 -9.84 13.68 7.53
N GLU A 46 -10.70 12.75 7.13
CA GLU A 46 -10.27 11.55 6.42
C GLU A 46 -9.55 11.88 5.10
N ASN A 47 -9.84 13.02 4.50
CA ASN A 47 -9.17 13.46 3.27
C ASN A 47 -7.82 14.11 3.56
N VAL A 48 -7.69 14.72 4.73
CA VAL A 48 -6.43 15.36 5.14
C VAL A 48 -5.37 14.32 5.47
N ILE A 49 -5.77 13.19 6.05
CA ILE A 49 -4.82 12.15 6.48
C ILE A 49 -4.35 11.24 5.35
N LYS A 50 -4.90 11.36 4.16
CA LYS A 50 -4.48 10.53 3.01
C LYS A 50 -2.98 10.67 2.76
N GLY A 51 -2.34 9.54 2.47
CA GLY A 51 -0.92 9.52 2.13
C GLY A 51 0.02 9.59 3.32
N GLN A 52 -0.51 9.68 4.53
CA GLN A 52 0.33 9.71 5.73
C GLN A 52 0.48 8.31 6.32
N THR A 53 1.60 8.09 7.00
CA THR A 53 1.82 6.83 7.72
C THR A 53 0.92 6.80 8.96
N LEU A 54 0.72 5.60 9.50
CA LEU A 54 -0.10 5.45 10.70
C LEU A 54 0.48 6.24 11.87
N VAL A 55 1.82 6.26 12.01
CA VAL A 55 2.49 7.04 13.07
C VAL A 55 2.18 8.52 12.89
N GLN A 56 2.28 9.03 11.66
CA GLN A 56 1.97 10.43 11.39
C GLN A 56 0.51 10.77 11.68
N ILE A 57 -0.41 9.87 11.31
CA ILE A 57 -1.83 10.07 11.58
C ILE A 57 -2.09 10.16 13.07
N TYR A 58 -1.49 9.27 13.85
CA TYR A 58 -1.67 9.25 15.29
C TYR A 58 -1.05 10.49 15.95
N ASP A 59 0.16 10.85 15.55
CA ASP A 59 0.86 11.99 16.14
C ASP A 59 0.17 13.31 15.84
N ASN A 60 -0.35 13.45 14.61
CA ASN A 60 -0.91 14.73 14.16
C ASN A 60 -2.38 14.90 14.50
N TYR A 61 -3.17 13.81 14.56
CA TYR A 61 -4.63 13.93 14.63
C TYR A 61 -5.28 13.16 15.77
N PHE A 62 -4.58 12.21 16.38
CA PHE A 62 -5.14 11.37 17.45
C PHE A 62 -4.26 11.37 18.70
N ASP A 63 -3.38 12.35 18.83
CA ASP A 63 -2.51 12.49 20.00
C ASP A 63 -3.31 12.79 21.27
N ASP A 64 -4.46 13.44 21.12
CA ASP A 64 -5.38 13.75 22.21
C ASP A 64 -6.21 12.56 22.69
N VAL A 65 -6.18 11.45 21.95
CA VAL A 65 -6.90 10.22 22.31
C VAL A 65 -5.94 9.02 22.26
N LYS A 66 -4.76 9.18 22.85
CA LYS A 66 -3.71 8.15 22.79
C LYS A 66 -4.17 6.79 23.26
N GLU A 67 -5.03 6.74 24.28
CA GLU A 67 -5.54 5.49 24.82
C GLU A 67 -6.43 4.75 23.84
N GLN A 68 -6.90 5.43 22.80
CA GLN A 68 -7.72 4.82 21.75
C GLN A 68 -6.90 4.31 20.58
N GLN A 69 -5.64 4.72 20.46
CA GLN A 69 -4.82 4.34 19.30
C GLN A 69 -4.67 2.82 19.14
N PRO A 70 -4.45 2.02 20.21
CA PRO A 70 -4.42 0.56 20.04
C PRO A 70 -5.73 -0.02 19.53
N ILE A 71 -6.85 0.58 19.90
CA ILE A 71 -8.17 0.14 19.45
C ILE A 71 -8.35 0.46 17.97
N ILE A 72 -7.91 1.65 17.54
CA ILE A 72 -7.95 2.04 16.12
C ILE A 72 -7.07 1.09 15.30
N THR A 73 -5.89 0.76 15.80
CA THR A 73 -4.98 -0.16 15.14
C THR A 73 -5.61 -1.55 14.98
N GLN A 74 -6.29 -2.03 16.03
CA GLN A 74 -6.99 -3.32 15.94
C GLN A 74 -8.09 -3.28 14.88
N ARG A 75 -8.86 -2.19 14.85
CA ARG A 75 -9.92 -2.03 13.83
C ARG A 75 -9.35 -1.97 12.43
N LEU A 76 -8.22 -1.28 12.26
CA LEU A 76 -7.55 -1.20 10.96
C LEU A 76 -7.09 -2.58 10.51
N ASN A 77 -6.49 -3.36 11.42
CA ASN A 77 -6.03 -4.71 11.10
C ASN A 77 -7.19 -5.60 10.69
N GLU A 78 -8.31 -5.53 11.41
CA GLU A 78 -9.51 -6.29 11.08
C GLU A 78 -10.08 -5.88 9.72
N PHE A 79 -10.09 -4.57 9.46
CA PHE A 79 -10.53 -4.04 8.18
C PHE A 79 -9.66 -4.57 7.04
N GLU A 80 -8.35 -4.55 7.22
CA GLU A 80 -7.42 -5.02 6.18
C GLU A 80 -7.51 -6.52 5.93
N GLN A 81 -7.98 -7.29 6.89
CA GLN A 81 -8.19 -8.72 6.70
C GLN A 81 -9.42 -9.05 5.85
N THR A 82 -10.36 -8.11 5.73
CA THR A 82 -11.63 -8.34 5.03
C THR A 82 -11.87 -7.38 3.87
N MET A 83 -11.00 -6.40 3.66
CA MET A 83 -11.16 -5.44 2.57
C MET A 83 -10.98 -6.13 1.21
N ASN A 84 -11.48 -5.47 0.16
CA ASN A 84 -11.38 -5.97 -1.20
C ASN A 84 -10.17 -5.37 -1.90
N PHE A 85 -9.62 -6.12 -2.87
CA PHE A 85 -8.46 -5.68 -3.65
C PHE A 85 -8.80 -5.71 -5.15
N PRO A 86 -9.62 -4.76 -5.63
CA PRO A 86 -9.89 -4.69 -7.07
C PRO A 86 -8.68 -4.10 -7.78
N PHE A 87 -8.23 -4.74 -8.86
CA PHE A 87 -7.15 -4.21 -9.67
C PHE A 87 -7.55 -2.87 -10.28
N ILE A 88 -6.58 -1.95 -10.36
CA ILE A 88 -6.76 -0.76 -11.16
C ILE A 88 -6.81 -1.18 -12.63
N ASP A 89 -7.72 -0.59 -13.39
CA ASP A 89 -7.94 -0.95 -14.79
C ASP A 89 -6.62 -0.92 -15.57
N GLY A 90 -6.33 -2.03 -16.26
CA GLY A 90 -5.17 -2.13 -17.13
C GLY A 90 -3.86 -2.49 -16.44
N VAL A 91 -3.80 -2.48 -15.08
CA VAL A 91 -2.53 -2.72 -14.39
C VAL A 91 -2.04 -4.15 -14.58
N GLU A 92 -2.93 -5.12 -14.52
CA GLU A 92 -2.56 -6.52 -14.67
C GLU A 92 -1.99 -6.77 -16.07
N ALA A 93 -2.64 -6.25 -17.10
CA ALA A 93 -2.16 -6.36 -18.48
C ALA A 93 -0.82 -5.67 -18.66
N PHE A 94 -0.64 -4.51 -18.02
CA PHE A 94 0.62 -3.77 -18.08
C PHE A 94 1.76 -4.56 -17.46
N ILE A 95 1.53 -5.20 -16.31
CA ILE A 95 2.55 -6.03 -15.64
C ILE A 95 2.92 -7.21 -16.52
N LEU A 96 1.93 -7.88 -17.09
CA LEU A 96 2.18 -9.01 -17.98
C LEU A 96 2.97 -8.59 -19.22
N ASP A 97 2.69 -7.41 -19.76
CA ASP A 97 3.40 -6.86 -20.89
C ASP A 97 4.88 -6.60 -20.56
N LEU A 98 5.14 -6.01 -19.39
CA LEU A 98 6.51 -5.79 -18.92
C LEU A 98 7.27 -7.12 -18.84
N ARG A 99 6.66 -8.13 -18.25
CA ARG A 99 7.29 -9.45 -18.11
C ARG A 99 7.54 -10.11 -19.47
N ALA A 100 6.63 -9.92 -20.41
CA ALA A 100 6.80 -10.43 -21.77
C ALA A 100 8.00 -9.80 -22.46
N HIS A 101 8.40 -8.61 -22.04
CA HIS A 101 9.58 -7.90 -22.56
C HIS A 101 10.83 -8.14 -21.72
N GLY A 102 10.80 -9.13 -20.81
CA GLY A 102 11.96 -9.48 -20.00
C GLY A 102 12.24 -8.55 -18.83
N ILE A 103 11.30 -7.68 -18.50
CA ILE A 103 11.45 -6.76 -17.38
C ILE A 103 10.98 -7.44 -16.09
N LYS A 104 11.84 -7.46 -15.07
CA LYS A 104 11.47 -8.01 -13.78
C LYS A 104 10.51 -7.07 -13.07
N THR A 105 9.60 -7.64 -12.30
CA THR A 105 8.58 -6.87 -11.59
C THR A 105 8.63 -7.19 -10.11
N ALA A 106 8.40 -6.18 -9.27
CA ALA A 106 8.41 -6.35 -7.83
C ALA A 106 7.38 -5.42 -7.19
N VAL A 107 6.83 -5.87 -6.07
CA VAL A 107 5.97 -5.04 -5.22
C VAL A 107 6.81 -4.56 -4.05
N VAL A 108 6.71 -3.27 -3.75
CA VAL A 108 7.32 -2.67 -2.56
C VAL A 108 6.18 -1.97 -1.81
N THR A 109 5.78 -2.54 -0.69
CA THR A 109 4.62 -2.05 0.03
C THR A 109 4.91 -1.93 1.52
N SER A 110 4.29 -0.94 2.17
CA SER A 110 4.32 -0.82 3.62
C SER A 110 3.31 -1.75 4.29
N SER A 111 2.52 -2.49 3.52
CA SER A 111 1.58 -3.48 4.05
C SER A 111 2.33 -4.62 4.73
N ASN A 112 1.70 -5.19 5.76
CA ASN A 112 2.28 -6.33 6.46
C ASN A 112 1.85 -7.66 5.82
N VAL A 113 2.44 -8.75 6.31
CA VAL A 113 2.16 -10.10 5.78
C VAL A 113 0.69 -10.47 5.98
N VAL A 114 0.08 -10.05 7.09
CA VAL A 114 -1.33 -10.38 7.36
C VAL A 114 -2.24 -9.80 6.28
N LYS A 115 -2.02 -8.54 5.92
CA LYS A 115 -2.78 -7.92 4.83
C LYS A 115 -2.51 -8.63 3.50
N MET A 116 -1.24 -8.97 3.23
CA MET A 116 -0.88 -9.65 1.99
C MET A 116 -1.53 -11.03 1.89
N ASN A 117 -1.72 -11.73 3.00
CA ASN A 117 -2.44 -13.01 2.98
C ASN A 117 -3.86 -12.84 2.44
N ASN A 118 -4.53 -11.73 2.76
CA ASN A 118 -5.84 -11.44 2.20
C ASN A 118 -5.75 -11.19 0.69
N VAL A 119 -4.71 -10.47 0.24
CA VAL A 119 -4.49 -10.27 -1.21
C VAL A 119 -4.35 -11.62 -1.92
N TYR A 120 -3.53 -12.52 -1.36
CA TYR A 120 -3.30 -13.84 -1.97
C TYR A 120 -4.56 -14.70 -1.97
N ALA A 121 -5.41 -14.55 -0.95
CA ALA A 121 -6.67 -15.28 -0.88
C ALA A 121 -7.65 -14.83 -1.98
N GLN A 122 -7.64 -13.54 -2.31
CA GLN A 122 -8.52 -13.00 -3.35
C GLN A 122 -7.95 -13.17 -4.75
N HIS A 123 -6.62 -13.18 -4.88
CA HIS A 123 -5.95 -13.27 -6.18
C HIS A 123 -4.87 -14.34 -6.11
N HIS A 124 -5.25 -15.58 -6.36
CA HIS A 124 -4.37 -16.74 -6.20
C HIS A 124 -3.14 -16.68 -7.11
N ASN A 125 -3.24 -15.98 -8.25
CA ASN A 125 -2.14 -15.85 -9.18
C ASN A 125 -1.32 -14.57 -8.96
N PHE A 126 -1.62 -13.81 -7.92
CA PHE A 126 -0.95 -12.52 -7.69
C PHE A 126 0.57 -12.66 -7.61
N ARG A 127 1.04 -13.68 -6.87
CA ARG A 127 2.48 -13.90 -6.70
C ARG A 127 3.19 -14.19 -8.01
N SER A 128 2.48 -14.80 -8.97
CA SER A 128 3.09 -15.15 -10.25
C SER A 128 3.33 -13.95 -11.15
N LEU A 129 2.73 -12.80 -10.83
CA LEU A 129 2.93 -11.56 -11.58
C LEU A 129 4.23 -10.86 -11.22
N PHE A 130 4.86 -11.24 -10.10
CA PHE A 130 6.00 -10.51 -9.57
C PHE A 130 7.15 -11.46 -9.25
N ASP A 131 8.37 -10.98 -9.52
CA ASP A 131 9.59 -11.70 -9.17
C ASP A 131 9.89 -11.59 -7.68
N ARG A 132 9.48 -10.48 -7.06
CA ARG A 132 9.66 -10.25 -5.62
C ARG A 132 8.49 -9.46 -5.06
N ILE A 133 8.16 -9.73 -3.80
CA ILE A 133 7.17 -8.97 -3.06
C ILE A 133 7.81 -8.62 -1.72
N LEU A 134 8.03 -7.32 -1.49
CA LEU A 134 8.64 -6.82 -0.26
C LEU A 134 7.56 -6.14 0.58
N THR A 135 7.40 -6.61 1.79
CA THR A 135 6.42 -6.11 2.75
C THR A 135 7.11 -5.27 3.83
N SER A 136 6.33 -4.74 4.76
CA SER A 136 6.88 -3.91 5.85
C SER A 136 7.90 -4.67 6.69
N GLU A 137 7.81 -6.00 6.74
CA GLU A 137 8.76 -6.83 7.51
C GLU A 137 10.10 -6.99 6.79
N ASP A 138 10.19 -6.63 5.51
CA ASP A 138 11.39 -6.84 4.69
C ASP A 138 12.34 -5.64 4.70
N PHE A 139 11.96 -4.51 5.24
CA PHE A 139 12.82 -3.32 5.24
C PHE A 139 12.73 -2.55 6.55
N SER A 140 13.78 -1.79 6.83
CA SER A 140 13.95 -1.12 8.12
C SER A 140 13.31 0.26 8.20
N ALA A 141 12.93 0.84 7.07
CA ALA A 141 12.37 2.20 7.03
C ALA A 141 11.18 2.25 6.07
N SER A 142 10.20 3.11 6.42
CA SER A 142 9.02 3.31 5.60
C SER A 142 9.32 4.23 4.42
N LYS A 143 8.51 4.12 3.36
CA LYS A 143 8.52 5.11 2.29
C LYS A 143 8.13 6.48 2.85
N PRO A 144 8.68 7.58 2.35
CA PRO A 144 9.49 7.73 1.14
C PRO A 144 10.98 7.48 1.31
N ASP A 145 11.41 6.89 2.42
CA ASP A 145 12.81 6.52 2.60
C ASP A 145 13.24 5.59 1.45
N PRO A 146 14.46 5.76 0.89
CA PRO A 146 14.88 4.93 -0.24
C PRO A 146 15.17 3.48 0.10
N ASP A 147 15.26 3.11 1.39
CA ASP A 147 15.60 1.74 1.80
C ASP A 147 14.73 0.67 1.14
N PRO A 148 13.38 0.79 1.11
CA PRO A 148 12.56 -0.23 0.47
C PRO A 148 12.87 -0.41 -1.02
N TYR A 149 13.17 0.68 -1.71
CA TYR A 149 13.44 0.64 -3.14
C TYR A 149 14.82 0.08 -3.45
N LEU A 150 15.77 0.29 -2.54
CA LEU A 150 17.12 -0.27 -2.72
C LEU A 150 17.14 -1.79 -2.57
N LYS A 151 16.23 -2.36 -1.78
CA LYS A 151 16.11 -3.80 -1.61
C LYS A 151 15.30 -4.47 -2.70
N GLY A 152 14.49 -3.69 -3.40
CA GLY A 152 13.74 -4.18 -4.55
C GLY A 152 14.61 -4.26 -5.78
#